data_7eab3c0a9814569bea5445c8e1187a70
#
_entry.id   7eab3c0a9814569bea5445c8e1187a70
#
_cell.length_a   1.000
_cell.length_b   1.000
_cell.length_c   1.000
_cell.angle_alpha   90.00
_cell.angle_beta   90.00
_cell.angle_gamma   90.00
#
_symmetry.space_group_name_H-M   'P 1'
#
loop_
_entity.id
_entity.type
_entity.pdbx_description
1 polymer ?
#
loop_
_entity_poly.entity_id
_entity_poly.type
_entity_poly.pdbx_seq_one_letter_code
_entity_poly.pdbx_strand_id
1 'polypeptide(L)'
;MNPEYIVFCVAIITLIVYLYLTAYSPSLIYVRSTEDNKLHLVQNKPDKVDAANLFAEIKRRNRELVKKFVEKFGDKDGRVNTLAKRYKDENIREAVPKVNQTSYSLNKGEKIVICVRSKDSKNELTDINTVMFVVLHELAHLMTLSVGHNDEFWENFRFILAHAIEWKLYTVENYEKKPKPYCGIKITESPLETKDIPKYIVSKETRESFTQF
;
A
#
# COMPACT_ATOMS: atom_id res chain seq x y z
N MET A 1 -34.74 -34.24 -34.30
CA MET A 1 -34.86 -33.47 -33.03
C MET A 1 -35.87 -32.35 -33.30
N ASN A 2 -36.92 -32.25 -32.49
CA ASN A 2 -37.99 -31.27 -32.73
C ASN A 2 -37.39 -29.84 -32.68
N PRO A 3 -37.61 -28.98 -33.69
CA PRO A 3 -37.06 -27.62 -33.72
C PRO A 3 -37.42 -26.79 -32.49
N GLU A 4 -38.57 -27.02 -31.88
CA GLU A 4 -38.96 -26.34 -30.63
C GLU A 4 -38.04 -26.66 -29.45
N TYR A 5 -37.52 -27.91 -29.33
CA TYR A 5 -36.55 -28.27 -28.31
C TYR A 5 -35.21 -27.59 -28.53
N ILE A 6 -34.80 -27.41 -29.80
CA ILE A 6 -33.54 -26.70 -30.10
C ILE A 6 -33.64 -25.24 -29.67
N VAL A 7 -34.74 -24.55 -30.02
CA VAL A 7 -34.98 -23.15 -29.63
C VAL A 7 -34.99 -23.01 -28.10
N PHE A 8 -35.67 -23.91 -27.40
CA PHE A 8 -35.73 -23.91 -25.94
C PHE A 8 -34.36 -24.11 -25.29
N CYS A 9 -33.57 -25.06 -25.78
CA CYS A 9 -32.21 -25.28 -25.28
C CYS A 9 -31.30 -24.07 -25.54
N VAL A 10 -31.36 -23.45 -26.70
CA VAL A 10 -30.61 -22.23 -27.02
C VAL A 10 -31.00 -21.09 -26.07
N ALA A 11 -32.31 -20.90 -25.84
CA ALA A 11 -32.79 -19.86 -24.92
C ALA A 11 -32.29 -20.07 -23.47
N ILE A 12 -32.29 -21.33 -23.00
CA ILE A 12 -31.76 -21.63 -21.67
C ILE A 12 -30.23 -21.39 -21.60
N ILE A 13 -29.48 -21.81 -22.61
CA ILE A 13 -28.02 -21.60 -22.65
C ILE A 13 -27.70 -20.11 -22.67
N THR A 14 -28.40 -19.33 -23.49
CA THR A 14 -28.18 -17.86 -23.54
C THR A 14 -28.55 -17.20 -22.21
N LEU A 15 -29.62 -17.63 -21.54
CA LEU A 15 -30.00 -17.13 -20.22
C LEU A 15 -28.91 -17.49 -19.16
N ILE A 16 -28.43 -18.72 -19.16
CA ILE A 16 -27.38 -19.18 -18.24
C ILE A 16 -26.10 -18.37 -18.48
N VAL A 17 -25.69 -18.20 -19.74
CA VAL A 17 -24.52 -17.39 -20.10
C VAL A 17 -24.71 -15.93 -19.68
N TYR A 18 -25.86 -15.34 -19.93
CA TYR A 18 -26.19 -13.98 -19.50
C TYR A 18 -26.14 -13.85 -17.97
N LEU A 19 -26.76 -14.76 -17.21
CA LEU A 19 -26.74 -14.79 -15.76
C LEU A 19 -25.29 -14.98 -15.23
N TYR A 20 -24.51 -15.85 -15.86
CA TYR A 20 -23.10 -16.06 -15.52
C TYR A 20 -22.28 -14.79 -15.74
N LEU A 21 -22.40 -14.14 -16.91
CA LEU A 21 -21.68 -12.91 -17.24
C LEU A 21 -22.09 -11.74 -16.35
N THR A 22 -23.36 -11.63 -15.96
CA THR A 22 -23.85 -10.57 -15.06
C THR A 22 -23.51 -10.83 -13.59
N ALA A 23 -23.49 -12.09 -13.17
CA ALA A 23 -23.10 -12.47 -11.81
C ALA A 23 -21.59 -12.45 -11.59
N TYR A 24 -20.81 -12.70 -12.64
CA TYR A 24 -19.34 -12.73 -12.61
C TYR A 24 -18.74 -11.37 -12.95
N SER A 25 -19.02 -10.37 -12.09
CA SER A 25 -18.25 -9.13 -12.11
C SER A 25 -16.99 -9.32 -11.26
N PRO A 26 -15.80 -9.28 -11.83
CA PRO A 26 -14.57 -9.41 -11.05
C PRO A 26 -14.50 -8.29 -10.02
N SER A 27 -14.19 -8.63 -8.77
CA SER A 27 -14.06 -7.66 -7.68
C SER A 27 -12.90 -6.69 -7.88
N LEU A 28 -11.87 -7.11 -8.62
CA LEU A 28 -10.73 -6.30 -9.03
C LEU A 28 -10.60 -6.29 -10.56
N ILE A 29 -10.29 -5.13 -11.10
CA ILE A 29 -10.05 -4.92 -12.54
C ILE A 29 -8.82 -4.05 -12.74
N TYR A 30 -8.19 -4.17 -13.90
CA TYR A 30 -7.14 -3.25 -14.33
C TYR A 30 -7.75 -1.97 -14.86
N VAL A 31 -7.40 -0.83 -14.25
CA VAL A 31 -7.85 0.50 -14.65
C VAL A 31 -6.64 1.36 -14.97
N ARG A 32 -6.70 2.09 -16.08
CA ARG A 32 -5.65 3.03 -16.47
C ARG A 32 -5.78 4.32 -15.66
N SER A 33 -4.71 4.67 -14.94
CA SER A 33 -4.62 5.96 -14.25
C SER A 33 -4.40 7.10 -15.24
N THR A 34 -5.00 8.24 -14.97
CA THR A 34 -4.76 9.50 -15.71
C THR A 34 -3.48 10.20 -15.26
N GLU A 35 -2.91 9.83 -14.10
CA GLU A 35 -1.70 10.44 -13.54
C GLU A 35 -0.40 9.88 -14.14
N ASP A 36 -0.32 8.56 -14.32
CA ASP A 36 0.90 7.91 -14.82
C ASP A 36 0.69 7.09 -16.11
N ASN A 37 -0.53 7.07 -16.64
CA ASN A 37 -0.96 6.32 -17.83
C ASN A 37 -0.69 4.81 -17.74
N LYS A 38 -0.53 4.25 -16.52
CA LYS A 38 -0.31 2.83 -16.27
C LYS A 38 -1.57 2.13 -15.77
N LEU A 39 -1.59 0.81 -15.89
CA LEU A 39 -2.67 -0.03 -15.37
C LEU A 39 -2.45 -0.35 -13.89
N HIS A 40 -3.48 -0.12 -13.09
CA HIS A 40 -3.52 -0.45 -11.66
C HIS A 40 -4.67 -1.42 -11.38
N LEU A 41 -4.42 -2.41 -10.53
CA LEU A 41 -5.43 -3.40 -10.14
C LEU A 41 -6.22 -2.85 -8.94
N VAL A 42 -7.45 -2.43 -9.21
CA VAL A 42 -8.34 -1.76 -8.25
C VAL A 42 -9.72 -2.37 -8.24
N GLN A 43 -10.54 -2.08 -7.22
CA GLN A 43 -11.92 -2.54 -7.13
C GLN A 43 -12.77 -1.98 -8.29
N ASN A 44 -13.65 -2.83 -8.82
CA ASN A 44 -14.61 -2.44 -9.87
C ASN A 44 -15.75 -1.60 -9.26
N LYS A 45 -15.46 -0.35 -8.93
CA LYS A 45 -16.35 0.64 -8.31
C LYS A 45 -16.51 1.85 -9.24
N PRO A 46 -17.54 2.71 -9.03
CA PRO A 46 -17.72 3.92 -9.86
C PRO A 46 -16.50 4.84 -9.87
N ASP A 47 -15.81 4.98 -8.75
CA ASP A 47 -14.60 5.80 -8.53
C ASP A 47 -13.28 5.05 -8.81
N LYS A 48 -13.32 4.01 -9.63
CA LYS A 48 -12.14 3.18 -9.97
C LYS A 48 -10.99 3.94 -10.62
N VAL A 49 -11.28 5.03 -11.33
CA VAL A 49 -10.23 5.89 -11.91
C VAL A 49 -9.50 6.65 -10.81
N ASP A 50 -10.22 7.19 -9.83
CA ASP A 50 -9.64 7.89 -8.70
C ASP A 50 -8.81 6.92 -7.84
N ALA A 51 -9.29 5.68 -7.65
CA ALA A 51 -8.52 4.63 -7.00
C ALA A 51 -7.23 4.30 -7.79
N ALA A 52 -7.29 4.21 -9.13
CA ALA A 52 -6.11 3.99 -9.95
C ALA A 52 -5.11 5.15 -9.84
N ASN A 53 -5.60 6.40 -9.80
CA ASN A 53 -4.78 7.60 -9.60
C ASN A 53 -4.12 7.59 -8.22
N LEU A 54 -4.86 7.19 -7.17
CA LEU A 54 -4.31 7.01 -5.83
C LEU A 54 -3.18 5.97 -5.81
N PHE A 55 -3.35 4.83 -6.51
CA PHE A 55 -2.29 3.82 -6.63
C PHE A 55 -1.08 4.30 -7.46
N ALA A 56 -1.30 5.13 -8.48
CA ALA A 56 -0.22 5.76 -9.23
C ALA A 56 0.64 6.63 -8.32
N GLU A 57 0.03 7.46 -7.46
CA GLU A 57 0.72 8.32 -6.50
C GLU A 57 1.43 7.51 -5.39
N ILE A 58 0.79 6.47 -4.83
CA ILE A 58 1.43 5.54 -3.88
C ILE A 58 2.70 4.96 -4.47
N LYS A 59 2.62 4.40 -5.68
CA LYS A 59 3.75 3.78 -6.36
C LYS A 59 4.84 4.79 -6.71
N ARG A 60 4.47 6.01 -7.11
CA ARG A 60 5.41 7.10 -7.36
C ARG A 60 6.23 7.43 -6.10
N ARG A 61 5.55 7.63 -4.96
CA ARG A 61 6.21 7.92 -3.67
C ARG A 61 7.10 6.78 -3.23
N ASN A 62 6.66 5.55 -3.37
CA ASN A 62 7.46 4.38 -3.01
C ASN A 62 8.72 4.23 -3.87
N ARG A 63 8.62 4.41 -5.19
CA ARG A 63 9.79 4.41 -6.09
C ARG A 63 10.79 5.49 -5.69
N GLU A 64 10.29 6.69 -5.41
CA GLU A 64 11.14 7.80 -4.98
C GLU A 64 11.82 7.49 -3.65
N LEU A 65 11.07 6.94 -2.68
CA LEU A 65 11.61 6.51 -1.37
C LEU A 65 12.74 5.49 -1.54
N VAL A 66 12.47 4.39 -2.28
CA VAL A 66 13.45 3.32 -2.50
C VAL A 66 14.68 3.84 -3.24
N LYS A 67 14.47 4.68 -4.27
CA LYS A 67 15.57 5.32 -5.01
C LYS A 67 16.46 6.15 -4.08
N LYS A 68 15.87 7.05 -3.28
CA LYS A 68 16.61 7.89 -2.33
C LYS A 68 17.32 7.07 -1.25
N PHE A 69 16.74 5.98 -0.79
CA PHE A 69 17.40 5.04 0.10
C PHE A 69 18.67 4.44 -0.53
N VAL A 70 18.56 3.95 -1.77
CA VAL A 70 19.71 3.38 -2.50
C VAL A 70 20.79 4.46 -2.75
N GLU A 71 20.39 5.66 -3.13
CA GLU A 71 21.34 6.79 -3.34
C GLU A 71 22.05 7.21 -2.05
N LYS A 72 21.33 7.26 -0.91
CA LYS A 72 21.90 7.73 0.37
C LYS A 72 22.72 6.65 1.09
N PHE A 73 22.27 5.40 1.05
CA PHE A 73 22.86 4.32 1.84
C PHE A 73 23.57 3.25 0.99
N GLY A 74 23.07 2.99 -0.22
CA GLY A 74 23.64 1.99 -1.15
C GLY A 74 23.91 0.66 -0.47
N ASP A 75 25.06 0.09 -0.75
CA ASP A 75 25.49 -1.20 -0.16
C ASP A 75 25.91 -1.13 1.32
N LYS A 76 25.93 0.08 1.91
CA LYS A 76 26.35 0.30 3.30
C LYS A 76 25.29 -0.12 4.32
N ASP A 77 24.02 -0.24 3.91
CA ASP A 77 22.93 -0.67 4.78
C ASP A 77 22.19 -1.87 4.18
N GLY A 78 22.39 -3.05 4.78
CA GLY A 78 21.77 -4.30 4.32
C GLY A 78 20.24 -4.27 4.32
N ARG A 79 19.61 -3.42 5.15
CA ARG A 79 18.15 -3.24 5.20
C ARG A 79 17.66 -2.57 3.93
N VAL A 80 18.38 -1.55 3.45
CA VAL A 80 18.09 -0.83 2.21
C VAL A 80 18.21 -1.76 1.02
N ASN A 81 19.27 -2.56 0.96
CA ASN A 81 19.44 -3.57 -0.09
C ASN A 81 18.32 -4.61 -0.10
N THR A 82 17.89 -5.04 1.09
CA THR A 82 16.78 -5.98 1.24
C THR A 82 15.49 -5.38 0.70
N LEU A 83 15.16 -4.13 1.08
CA LEU A 83 13.99 -3.42 0.58
C LEU A 83 14.06 -3.24 -0.94
N ALA A 84 15.18 -2.78 -1.49
CA ALA A 84 15.35 -2.54 -2.92
C ALA A 84 15.19 -3.80 -3.76
N LYS A 85 15.66 -4.95 -3.27
CA LYS A 85 15.50 -6.26 -3.95
C LYS A 85 14.05 -6.76 -3.93
N ARG A 86 13.32 -6.51 -2.83
CA ARG A 86 11.97 -7.03 -2.61
C ARG A 86 10.87 -6.15 -3.16
N TYR A 87 11.11 -4.84 -3.23
CA TYR A 87 10.11 -3.89 -3.71
C TYR A 87 9.90 -3.99 -5.21
N LYS A 88 8.64 -4.18 -5.62
CA LYS A 88 8.20 -4.17 -7.01
C LYS A 88 6.83 -3.52 -7.12
N ASP A 89 6.70 -2.53 -7.99
CA ASP A 89 5.45 -1.79 -8.23
C ASP A 89 4.28 -2.68 -8.63
N GLU A 90 4.55 -3.69 -9.46
CA GLU A 90 3.56 -4.61 -10.00
C GLU A 90 2.90 -5.48 -8.93
N ASN A 91 3.55 -5.64 -7.78
CA ASN A 91 3.05 -6.44 -6.67
C ASN A 91 2.03 -5.69 -5.81
N ILE A 92 1.89 -4.35 -6.00
CA ILE A 92 0.98 -3.51 -5.23
C ILE A 92 -0.38 -3.43 -5.90
N ARG A 93 -1.44 -3.74 -5.12
CA ARG A 93 -2.83 -3.70 -5.59
C ARG A 93 -3.82 -3.36 -4.48
N GLU A 94 -5.04 -3.02 -4.88
CA GLU A 94 -6.12 -2.79 -3.94
C GLU A 94 -6.58 -4.08 -3.25
N ALA A 95 -7.01 -3.97 -1.99
CA ALA A 95 -7.63 -5.05 -1.24
C ALA A 95 -9.01 -5.41 -1.82
N VAL A 96 -9.38 -6.68 -1.80
CA VAL A 96 -10.73 -7.11 -2.17
C VAL A 96 -11.73 -6.80 -1.05
N PRO A 97 -13.01 -6.47 -1.35
CA PRO A 97 -13.98 -6.01 -0.36
C PRO A 97 -14.29 -7.01 0.76
N LYS A 98 -14.17 -8.31 0.46
CA LYS A 98 -14.64 -9.40 1.35
C LYS A 98 -13.61 -9.87 2.38
N VAL A 99 -12.40 -9.31 2.37
CA VAL A 99 -11.33 -9.73 3.28
C VAL A 99 -11.43 -8.95 4.59
N ASN A 100 -11.54 -9.67 5.72
CA ASN A 100 -11.52 -9.08 7.07
C ASN A 100 -10.15 -8.54 7.49
N GLN A 101 -9.23 -8.45 6.55
CA GLN A 101 -7.88 -7.92 6.75
C GLN A 101 -7.82 -6.47 6.28
N THR A 102 -6.97 -5.68 6.91
CA THR A 102 -6.69 -4.30 6.49
C THR A 102 -5.78 -4.31 5.26
N SER A 103 -4.53 -3.89 5.42
CA SER A 103 -3.47 -4.06 4.44
C SER A 103 -2.56 -5.18 4.89
N TYR A 104 -1.83 -5.80 3.96
CA TYR A 104 -0.85 -6.84 4.28
C TYR A 104 0.13 -7.06 3.13
N SER A 105 1.30 -7.57 3.47
CA SER A 105 2.27 -8.09 2.52
C SER A 105 2.41 -9.62 2.66
N LEU A 106 2.50 -10.32 1.53
CA LEU A 106 2.76 -11.77 1.50
C LEU A 106 4.19 -12.01 1.04
N ASN A 107 4.84 -13.03 1.64
CA ASN A 107 6.15 -13.54 1.24
C ASN A 107 7.17 -12.42 1.01
N LYS A 108 7.20 -11.44 1.94
CA LYS A 108 8.16 -10.32 1.88
C LYS A 108 8.09 -9.53 0.56
N GLY A 109 6.88 -9.26 0.05
CA GLY A 109 6.65 -8.36 -1.08
C GLY A 109 6.27 -9.02 -2.39
N GLU A 110 6.10 -10.34 -2.47
CA GLU A 110 5.50 -11.00 -3.65
C GLU A 110 4.11 -10.45 -3.96
N LYS A 111 3.41 -9.99 -2.92
CA LYS A 111 2.11 -9.34 -3.03
C LYS A 111 1.95 -8.34 -1.90
N ILE A 112 1.61 -7.12 -2.25
CA ILE A 112 1.32 -6.03 -1.32
C ILE A 112 -0.12 -5.58 -1.57
N VAL A 113 -0.99 -5.83 -0.60
CA VAL A 113 -2.41 -5.54 -0.69
C VAL A 113 -2.72 -4.36 0.21
N ILE A 114 -3.22 -3.27 -0.38
CA ILE A 114 -3.50 -2.03 0.32
C ILE A 114 -5.01 -1.77 0.32
N CYS A 115 -5.56 -1.61 1.50
CA CYS A 115 -6.92 -1.13 1.67
C CYS A 115 -6.92 0.39 1.55
N VAL A 116 -7.55 0.90 0.52
CA VAL A 116 -7.63 2.35 0.26
C VAL A 116 -9.03 2.91 0.46
N ARG A 117 -9.95 2.12 1.00
CA ARG A 117 -11.35 2.52 1.19
C ARG A 117 -11.82 2.37 2.62
N SER A 118 -12.72 3.25 3.04
CA SER A 118 -13.48 3.05 4.27
C SER A 118 -14.30 1.76 4.17
N LYS A 119 -14.50 1.09 5.32
CA LYS A 119 -15.37 -0.11 5.40
C LYS A 119 -16.80 0.22 5.88
N ASP A 120 -17.16 1.49 5.90
CA ASP A 120 -18.52 1.94 6.12
C ASP A 120 -19.38 1.84 4.85
N SER A 121 -20.64 2.24 4.96
CA SER A 121 -21.58 2.25 3.84
C SER A 121 -21.17 3.17 2.69
N LYS A 122 -20.33 4.18 2.95
CA LYS A 122 -19.89 5.15 1.94
C LYS A 122 -18.80 4.58 1.05
N ASN A 123 -17.91 3.73 1.61
CA ASN A 123 -16.82 3.09 0.87
C ASN A 123 -15.89 4.10 0.16
N GLU A 124 -15.72 5.27 0.79
CA GLU A 124 -14.93 6.40 0.26
C GLU A 124 -13.44 6.08 0.26
N LEU A 125 -12.70 6.68 -0.68
CA LEU A 125 -11.25 6.59 -0.71
C LEU A 125 -10.64 7.33 0.49
N THR A 126 -9.68 6.68 1.12
CA THR A 126 -8.91 7.25 2.24
C THR A 126 -7.89 8.25 1.69
N ASP A 127 -7.60 9.31 2.44
CA ASP A 127 -6.60 10.31 2.06
C ASP A 127 -5.21 9.67 1.89
N ILE A 128 -4.45 10.22 0.93
CA ILE A 128 -3.14 9.67 0.55
C ILE A 128 -2.16 9.62 1.72
N ASN A 129 -2.20 10.58 2.65
CA ASN A 129 -1.24 10.62 3.76
C ASN A 129 -1.50 9.47 4.76
N THR A 130 -2.77 9.22 5.10
CA THR A 130 -3.17 8.09 5.94
C THR A 130 -2.84 6.75 5.27
N VAL A 131 -3.10 6.62 3.96
CA VAL A 131 -2.74 5.42 3.20
C VAL A 131 -1.23 5.23 3.19
N MET A 132 -0.44 6.29 2.98
CA MET A 132 1.03 6.21 2.97
C MET A 132 1.59 5.74 4.30
N PHE A 133 1.03 6.13 5.45
CA PHE A 133 1.46 5.59 6.74
C PHE A 133 1.43 4.05 6.76
N VAL A 134 0.33 3.47 6.28
CA VAL A 134 0.18 2.01 6.22
C VAL A 134 1.05 1.39 5.13
N VAL A 135 1.19 2.04 3.99
CA VAL A 135 2.12 1.58 2.94
C VAL A 135 3.55 1.52 3.46
N LEU A 136 4.00 2.53 4.21
CA LEU A 136 5.33 2.56 4.84
C LEU A 136 5.49 1.43 5.88
N HIS A 137 4.42 1.07 6.61
CA HIS A 137 4.38 -0.12 7.46
C HIS A 137 4.61 -1.41 6.66
N GLU A 138 3.92 -1.57 5.52
CA GLU A 138 4.13 -2.74 4.65
C GLU A 138 5.55 -2.77 4.05
N LEU A 139 6.12 -1.61 3.70
CA LEU A 139 7.52 -1.54 3.25
C LEU A 139 8.50 -1.90 4.38
N ALA A 140 8.17 -1.61 5.64
CA ALA A 140 8.98 -2.05 6.77
C ALA A 140 9.01 -3.58 6.89
N HIS A 141 7.91 -4.27 6.60
CA HIS A 141 7.90 -5.75 6.49
C HIS A 141 8.82 -6.26 5.37
N LEU A 142 8.92 -5.53 4.26
CA LEU A 142 9.85 -5.89 3.18
C LEU A 142 11.31 -5.67 3.58
N MET A 143 11.59 -4.64 4.37
CA MET A 143 12.93 -4.31 4.86
C MET A 143 13.41 -5.30 5.93
N THR A 144 12.48 -5.86 6.73
CA THR A 144 12.74 -6.72 7.88
C THR A 144 13.00 -8.17 7.45
N LEU A 145 13.99 -8.83 8.04
CA LEU A 145 14.30 -10.25 7.77
C LEU A 145 13.39 -11.19 8.55
N SER A 146 13.15 -10.90 9.82
CA SER A 146 12.28 -11.65 10.71
C SER A 146 10.80 -11.51 10.35
N VAL A 147 9.94 -12.36 10.94
CA VAL A 147 8.49 -12.33 10.75
C VAL A 147 7.82 -11.69 11.95
N GLY A 148 6.73 -10.96 11.71
CA GLY A 148 5.94 -10.29 12.76
C GLY A 148 6.41 -8.87 13.07
N HIS A 149 5.87 -8.31 14.16
CA HIS A 149 6.13 -6.94 14.62
C HIS A 149 7.08 -6.96 15.83
N ASN A 150 8.28 -7.48 15.65
CA ASN A 150 9.34 -7.50 16.66
C ASN A 150 10.18 -6.20 16.63
N ASP A 151 11.23 -6.13 17.47
CA ASP A 151 12.06 -4.94 17.60
C ASP A 151 12.74 -4.54 16.27
N GLU A 152 13.18 -5.53 15.46
CA GLU A 152 13.74 -5.29 14.13
C GLU A 152 12.73 -4.59 13.22
N PHE A 153 11.47 -5.06 13.22
CA PHE A 153 10.40 -4.45 12.45
C PHE A 153 10.15 -3.00 12.88
N TRP A 154 9.99 -2.76 14.18
CA TRP A 154 9.70 -1.43 14.72
C TRP A 154 10.83 -0.44 14.43
N GLU A 155 12.07 -0.88 14.52
CA GLU A 155 13.23 -0.05 14.18
C GLU A 155 13.25 0.29 12.67
N ASN A 156 13.00 -0.68 11.81
CA ASN A 156 12.89 -0.47 10.37
C ASN A 156 11.72 0.45 10.02
N PHE A 157 10.59 0.33 10.71
CA PHE A 157 9.45 1.20 10.47
C PHE A 157 9.72 2.65 10.88
N ARG A 158 10.36 2.89 12.05
CA ARG A 158 10.82 4.24 12.44
C ARG A 158 11.81 4.81 11.43
N PHE A 159 12.75 4.01 10.97
CA PHE A 159 13.74 4.41 9.96
C PHE A 159 13.08 4.83 8.64
N ILE A 160 12.14 4.05 8.12
CA ILE A 160 11.40 4.37 6.91
C ILE A 160 10.56 5.65 7.10
N LEU A 161 9.82 5.76 8.21
CA LEU A 161 8.99 6.93 8.51
C LEU A 161 9.82 8.22 8.57
N ALA A 162 10.94 8.20 9.29
CA ALA A 162 11.81 9.37 9.44
C ALA A 162 12.29 9.89 8.08
N HIS A 163 12.74 9.00 7.19
CA HIS A 163 13.21 9.38 5.87
C HIS A 163 12.07 9.78 4.92
N ALA A 164 10.91 9.13 5.03
CA ALA A 164 9.73 9.53 4.26
C ALA A 164 9.27 10.95 4.63
N ILE A 165 9.41 11.33 5.92
CA ILE A 165 9.15 12.70 6.39
C ILE A 165 10.22 13.67 5.88
N GLU A 166 11.51 13.35 6.04
CA GLU A 166 12.64 14.14 5.54
C GLU A 166 12.48 14.46 4.05
N TRP A 167 12.07 13.48 3.27
CA TRP A 167 11.92 13.62 1.80
C TRP A 167 10.54 14.08 1.35
N LYS A 168 9.68 14.48 2.28
CA LYS A 168 8.33 15.00 2.01
C LYS A 168 7.42 14.02 1.24
N LEU A 169 7.63 12.73 1.43
CA LEU A 169 6.81 11.65 0.87
C LEU A 169 5.66 11.27 1.81
N TYR A 170 5.77 11.64 3.07
CA TYR A 170 4.77 11.47 4.11
C TYR A 170 4.82 12.69 5.04
N THR A 171 3.65 13.17 5.47
CA THR A 171 3.53 14.25 6.46
C THR A 171 3.21 13.65 7.82
N VAL A 172 4.03 13.97 8.83
CA VAL A 172 3.82 13.47 10.19
C VAL A 172 2.47 13.89 10.74
N GLU A 173 1.74 12.93 11.30
CA GLU A 173 0.48 13.16 12.00
C GLU A 173 0.57 12.68 13.45
N ASN A 174 -0.07 13.42 14.35
CA ASN A 174 -0.20 13.00 15.75
C ASN A 174 -1.49 12.20 15.91
N TYR A 175 -1.39 10.89 15.72
CA TYR A 175 -2.53 9.98 15.79
C TYR A 175 -3.09 9.82 17.21
N GLU A 176 -2.29 10.04 18.26
CA GLU A 176 -2.77 10.03 19.65
C GLU A 176 -3.78 11.15 19.89
N LYS A 177 -3.46 12.36 19.42
CA LYS A 177 -4.34 13.53 19.55
C LYS A 177 -5.49 13.52 18.54
N LYS A 178 -5.24 12.97 17.34
CA LYS A 178 -6.22 12.96 16.24
C LYS A 178 -6.22 11.59 15.54
N PRO A 179 -6.86 10.58 16.14
CA PRO A 179 -6.97 9.26 15.53
C PRO A 179 -7.61 9.31 14.14
N LYS A 180 -7.07 8.53 13.20
CA LYS A 180 -7.56 8.45 11.81
C LYS A 180 -8.28 7.14 11.56
N PRO A 181 -9.50 7.16 10.99
CA PRO A 181 -10.14 5.94 10.53
C PRO A 181 -9.39 5.37 9.33
N TYR A 182 -9.17 4.06 9.34
CA TYR A 182 -8.52 3.36 8.25
C TYR A 182 -9.08 1.95 8.12
N CYS A 183 -9.74 1.65 7.00
CA CYS A 183 -10.15 0.29 6.64
C CYS A 183 -10.86 -0.49 7.78
N GLY A 184 -11.79 0.17 8.50
CA GLY A 184 -12.55 -0.42 9.60
C GLY A 184 -11.85 -0.47 10.95
N ILE A 185 -10.62 0.04 11.05
CA ILE A 185 -9.90 0.26 12.31
C ILE A 185 -9.61 1.75 12.51
N LYS A 186 -9.01 2.10 13.63
CA LYS A 186 -8.45 3.45 13.87
C LYS A 186 -6.94 3.35 14.06
N ILE A 187 -6.20 4.21 13.38
CA ILE A 187 -4.79 4.46 13.66
C ILE A 187 -4.77 5.44 14.82
N THR A 188 -4.21 5.02 15.95
CA THR A 188 -4.21 5.78 17.22
C THR A 188 -2.81 6.19 17.66
N GLU A 189 -1.75 5.63 17.05
CA GLU A 189 -0.37 5.88 17.44
C GLU A 189 0.59 5.76 16.27
N SER A 190 1.76 6.35 16.39
CA SER A 190 2.90 6.19 15.49
C SER A 190 4.10 5.70 16.30
N PRO A 191 4.91 4.76 15.74
CA PRO A 191 6.11 4.29 16.44
C PRO A 191 7.23 5.36 16.48
N LEU A 192 7.08 6.45 15.74
CA LEU A 192 8.06 7.53 15.63
C LEU A 192 7.47 8.84 16.17
N GLU A 193 8.05 9.36 17.24
CA GLU A 193 7.77 10.71 17.72
C GLU A 193 8.58 11.75 16.93
N THR A 194 8.02 12.95 16.78
CA THR A 194 8.68 14.04 16.03
C THR A 194 10.07 14.38 16.57
N LYS A 195 10.27 14.30 17.91
CA LYS A 195 11.57 14.55 18.56
C LYS A 195 12.64 13.52 18.20
N ASP A 196 12.25 12.31 17.78
CA ASP A 196 13.16 11.22 17.45
C ASP A 196 13.57 11.20 15.97
N ILE A 197 12.91 11.97 15.11
CA ILE A 197 13.22 12.03 13.67
C ILE A 197 14.71 12.29 13.42
N PRO A 198 15.38 13.26 14.10
CA PRO A 198 16.81 13.52 13.87
C PRO A 198 17.72 12.33 14.13
N LYS A 199 17.31 11.41 15.01
CA LYS A 199 18.05 10.17 15.30
C LYS A 199 18.33 9.32 14.05
N TYR A 200 17.41 9.37 13.09
CA TYR A 200 17.42 8.51 11.90
C TYR A 200 18.04 9.20 10.68
N ILE A 201 17.89 10.52 10.59
CA ILE A 201 18.31 11.29 9.39
C ILE A 201 19.71 11.86 9.47
N VAL A 202 20.23 12.12 10.70
CA VAL A 202 21.58 12.65 10.91
C VAL A 202 22.59 11.50 10.82
N SER A 203 23.64 11.66 10.00
CA SER A 203 24.69 10.66 9.86
C SER A 203 25.45 10.43 11.19
N LYS A 204 26.01 9.22 11.39
CA LYS A 204 26.84 8.93 12.57
C LYS A 204 27.99 9.94 12.76
N GLU A 205 28.62 10.36 11.66
CA GLU A 205 29.71 11.32 11.64
C GLU A 205 29.29 12.69 12.19
N THR A 206 28.06 13.13 11.90
CA THR A 206 27.51 14.38 12.42
C THR A 206 27.12 14.27 13.90
N ARG A 207 26.73 13.06 14.39
CA ARG A 207 26.42 12.84 15.81
C ARG A 207 27.66 12.95 16.70
N GLU A 208 28.78 12.42 16.27
CA GLU A 208 30.04 12.47 17.04
C GLU A 208 30.56 13.89 17.17
N SER A 209 30.30 14.77 16.19
CA SER A 209 30.66 16.18 16.27
C SER A 209 29.81 17.01 17.26
N PHE A 210 28.60 16.58 17.59
CA PHE A 210 27.72 17.26 18.57
C PHE A 210 27.91 16.76 20.01
N THR A 211 28.62 15.64 20.22
CA THR A 211 28.90 15.10 21.57
C THR A 211 30.27 15.53 22.12
N GLN A 212 31.03 16.35 21.39
CA GLN A 212 32.33 16.87 21.81
C GLN A 212 32.29 18.31 22.33
N PHE A 213 31.10 18.84 22.67
CA PHE A 213 30.97 20.15 23.33
C PHE A 213 30.27 20.05 24.64
#